data_2d25d22ec5ddbb4cd44c066a02e62dbe
#
_entry.id   2d25d22ec5ddbb4cd44c066a02e62dbe
#
_cell.length_a   1.000
_cell.length_b   1.000
_cell.length_c   1.000
_cell.angle_alpha   90.00
_cell.angle_beta   90.00
_cell.angle_gamma   90.00
#
_symmetry.space_group_name_H-M   'P 1'
#
loop_
_entity.id
_entity.type
_entity.pdbx_description
1 polymer ?
#
loop_
_entity_poly.entity_id
_entity_poly.type
_entity_poly.pdbx_seq_one_letter_code
_entity_poly.pdbx_strand_id
1 'polypeptide(L)'
;TGYEEAGAQGLIAGINAAIRAGAGGGAGPVRDFVLDRADAYIGVMIDDLVTLGTREPYRMFTSRAEYRLKLRADNADQRLTPLGMGIGCVGADRARAFARKQTALTLGRRLLERVEASPNTLAKAGFAVNQDGARRSAWTLLSYPGVTAETIAAHWPEVAELRPEILDQLTIEAGYSQYLMRQDADIRAFRRDEGLTLPGDLDYDAVSGLSNEVREKLKQARPATLGAAARLPGVTPAALTILLAHVKRRDARLSA
;
A
#
# COMPACT_ATOMS: atom_id res chain seq x y z
N THR A 1 14.21 11.16 -16.57
CA THR A 1 13.56 9.89 -16.17
C THR A 1 14.61 8.80 -16.25
N GLY A 2 14.78 8.00 -15.18
CA GLY A 2 15.68 6.87 -15.16
C GLY A 2 15.12 5.66 -15.92
N TYR A 3 15.94 4.62 -16.09
CA TYR A 3 15.53 3.39 -16.81
C TYR A 3 14.36 2.69 -16.09
N GLU A 4 14.40 2.63 -14.77
CA GLU A 4 13.37 1.99 -13.93
C GLU A 4 12.05 2.72 -14.04
N GLU A 5 12.06 4.04 -14.01
CA GLU A 5 10.84 4.85 -14.15
C GLU A 5 10.24 4.70 -15.56
N ALA A 6 11.06 4.68 -16.60
CA ALA A 6 10.59 4.46 -17.96
C ALA A 6 10.03 3.05 -18.14
N GLY A 7 10.72 2.03 -17.60
CA GLY A 7 10.24 0.64 -17.62
C GLY A 7 8.90 0.49 -16.89
N ALA A 8 8.74 1.13 -15.73
CA ALA A 8 7.50 1.09 -14.96
C ALA A 8 6.32 1.74 -15.70
N GLN A 9 6.52 2.89 -16.34
CA GLN A 9 5.49 3.55 -17.17
C GLN A 9 5.10 2.65 -18.35
N GLY A 10 6.10 2.10 -19.06
CA GLY A 10 5.88 1.19 -20.18
C GLY A 10 5.12 -0.08 -19.78
N LEU A 11 5.43 -0.64 -18.60
CA LEU A 11 4.72 -1.81 -18.08
C LEU A 11 3.23 -1.53 -17.88
N ILE A 12 2.88 -0.44 -17.17
CA ILE A 12 1.46 -0.10 -16.92
C ILE A 12 0.75 0.27 -18.22
N ALA A 13 1.41 1.00 -19.12
CA ALA A 13 0.85 1.32 -20.44
C ALA A 13 0.58 0.06 -21.26
N GLY A 14 1.53 -0.90 -21.29
CA GLY A 14 1.37 -2.17 -21.98
C GLY A 14 0.27 -3.04 -21.42
N ILE A 15 0.14 -3.13 -20.09
CA ILE A 15 -0.96 -3.84 -19.42
C ILE A 15 -2.31 -3.25 -19.85
N ASN A 16 -2.46 -1.94 -19.75
CA ASN A 16 -3.73 -1.28 -20.10
C ASN A 16 -4.03 -1.37 -21.60
N ALA A 17 -3.02 -1.29 -22.46
CA ALA A 17 -3.21 -1.51 -23.89
C ALA A 17 -3.70 -2.93 -24.18
N ALA A 18 -3.13 -3.94 -23.54
CA ALA A 18 -3.55 -5.33 -23.68
C ALA A 18 -4.99 -5.56 -23.16
N ILE A 19 -5.34 -5.00 -22.01
CA ILE A 19 -6.69 -5.06 -21.45
C ILE A 19 -7.70 -4.45 -22.43
N ARG A 20 -7.42 -3.27 -22.98
CA ARG A 20 -8.31 -2.60 -23.94
C ARG A 20 -8.40 -3.35 -25.27
N ALA A 21 -7.31 -3.92 -25.76
CA ALA A 21 -7.30 -4.74 -26.97
C ALA A 21 -8.08 -6.05 -26.78
N GLY A 22 -7.93 -6.71 -25.64
CA GLY A 22 -8.63 -7.96 -25.30
C GLY A 22 -10.12 -7.77 -25.03
N ALA A 23 -10.55 -6.58 -24.61
CA ALA A 23 -11.95 -6.24 -24.35
C ALA A 23 -12.76 -5.97 -25.62
N GLY A 24 -12.14 -5.92 -26.79
CA GLY A 24 -12.83 -5.72 -28.07
C GLY A 24 -13.83 -6.84 -28.45
N GLY A 25 -14.01 -7.89 -27.63
CA GLY A 25 -14.96 -8.98 -27.82
C GLY A 25 -15.99 -9.16 -26.69
N GLY A 26 -15.96 -8.33 -25.63
CA GLY A 26 -16.83 -8.48 -24.46
C GLY A 26 -17.76 -7.29 -24.23
N ALA A 27 -19.02 -7.57 -23.84
CA ALA A 27 -20.08 -6.58 -23.67
C ALA A 27 -20.03 -5.77 -22.32
N GLY A 28 -18.87 -5.72 -21.64
CA GLY A 28 -18.73 -5.06 -20.34
C GLY A 28 -17.80 -3.83 -20.36
N PRO A 29 -17.94 -2.91 -19.38
CA PRO A 29 -17.05 -1.76 -19.28
C PRO A 29 -15.61 -2.24 -18.99
N VAL A 30 -14.68 -1.82 -19.84
CA VAL A 30 -13.23 -2.07 -19.66
C VAL A 30 -12.76 -1.28 -18.45
N ARG A 31 -12.26 -1.97 -17.44
CA ARG A 31 -11.62 -1.32 -16.29
C ARG A 31 -10.13 -1.26 -16.50
N ASP A 32 -9.57 -0.07 -16.48
CA ASP A 32 -8.13 0.13 -16.51
C ASP A 32 -7.47 -0.47 -15.25
N PHE A 33 -6.28 -1.04 -15.42
CA PHE A 33 -5.45 -1.47 -14.31
C PHE A 33 -4.69 -0.27 -13.75
N VAL A 34 -5.00 0.09 -12.54
CA VAL A 34 -4.40 1.21 -11.81
C VAL A 34 -3.85 0.71 -10.48
N LEU A 35 -2.62 1.08 -10.18
CA LEU A 35 -2.00 0.89 -8.87
C LEU A 35 -2.05 2.23 -8.12
N ASP A 36 -2.58 2.21 -6.90
CA ASP A 36 -2.58 3.41 -6.05
C ASP A 36 -1.22 3.63 -5.35
N ARG A 37 -1.09 4.76 -4.67
CA ARG A 37 0.13 5.14 -3.93
C ARG A 37 0.44 4.19 -2.75
N ALA A 38 -0.54 3.42 -2.28
CA ALA A 38 -0.36 2.42 -1.23
C ALA A 38 -0.08 1.02 -1.77
N ASP A 39 -0.23 0.79 -3.09
CA ASP A 39 0.06 -0.49 -3.73
C ASP A 39 1.54 -0.62 -4.10
N ALA A 40 2.12 0.40 -4.74
CA ALA A 40 3.47 0.31 -5.29
C ALA A 40 4.12 1.67 -5.53
N TYR A 41 5.46 1.69 -5.62
CA TYR A 41 6.21 2.86 -6.10
C TYR A 41 5.81 3.28 -7.52
N ILE A 42 5.40 2.34 -8.37
CA ILE A 42 4.82 2.63 -9.70
C ILE A 42 3.56 3.49 -9.54
N GLY A 43 2.68 3.18 -8.58
CA GLY A 43 1.49 3.96 -8.28
C GLY A 43 1.83 5.37 -7.81
N VAL A 44 2.80 5.52 -6.90
CA VAL A 44 3.30 6.83 -6.44
C VAL A 44 3.81 7.65 -7.61
N MET A 45 4.64 7.07 -8.46
CA MET A 45 5.23 7.76 -9.62
C MET A 45 4.17 8.24 -10.62
N ILE A 46 3.24 7.37 -10.99
CA ILE A 46 2.20 7.70 -11.98
C ILE A 46 1.30 8.80 -11.41
N ASP A 47 0.91 8.67 -10.13
CA ASP A 47 0.09 9.68 -9.47
C ASP A 47 0.79 11.04 -9.41
N ASP A 48 2.08 11.09 -9.03
CA ASP A 48 2.87 12.32 -9.05
C ASP A 48 2.88 12.95 -10.45
N LEU A 49 3.12 12.15 -11.50
CA LEU A 49 3.21 12.64 -12.86
C LEU A 49 1.89 13.19 -13.40
N VAL A 50 0.76 12.54 -13.09
CA VAL A 50 -0.55 12.96 -13.61
C VAL A 50 -1.18 14.08 -12.77
N THR A 51 -0.84 14.19 -11.48
CA THR A 51 -1.42 15.17 -10.55
C THR A 51 -0.59 16.44 -10.47
N LEU A 52 0.73 16.31 -10.33
CA LEU A 52 1.64 17.44 -10.14
C LEU A 52 2.31 17.88 -11.45
N GLY A 53 2.37 16.96 -12.42
CA GLY A 53 3.19 17.14 -13.62
C GLY A 53 4.68 17.15 -13.29
N THR A 54 5.51 17.50 -14.27
CA THR A 54 6.94 17.64 -14.06
C THR A 54 7.53 18.71 -14.97
N ARG A 55 8.39 19.55 -14.41
CA ARG A 55 9.21 20.52 -15.15
C ARG A 55 10.66 20.08 -15.28
N GLU A 56 11.03 19.06 -14.52
CA GLU A 56 12.37 18.48 -14.44
C GLU A 56 12.29 16.96 -14.63
N PRO A 57 13.40 16.27 -14.96
CA PRO A 57 13.42 14.82 -15.02
C PRO A 57 12.93 14.21 -13.70
N TYR A 58 11.88 13.41 -13.76
CA TYR A 58 11.34 12.73 -12.57
C TYR A 58 12.26 11.60 -12.11
N ARG A 59 12.55 11.56 -10.82
CA ARG A 59 13.26 10.46 -10.15
C ARG A 59 12.45 9.98 -8.96
N MET A 60 12.30 8.65 -8.88
CA MET A 60 11.61 8.01 -7.78
C MET A 60 12.54 7.82 -6.58
N PHE A 61 12.30 8.57 -5.51
CA PHE A 61 12.97 8.41 -4.23
C PHE A 61 12.00 7.87 -3.19
N THR A 62 12.51 7.12 -2.22
CA THR A 62 11.70 6.59 -1.10
C THR A 62 11.00 7.68 -0.30
N SER A 63 11.56 8.90 -0.28
CA SER A 63 10.95 10.08 0.38
C SER A 63 9.64 10.53 -0.27
N ARG A 64 9.38 10.13 -1.53
CA ARG A 64 8.11 10.43 -2.22
C ARG A 64 6.97 9.51 -1.79
N ALA A 65 7.28 8.36 -1.18
CA ALA A 65 6.28 7.38 -0.78
C ALA A 65 5.91 7.56 0.69
N GLU A 66 4.68 7.93 0.95
CA GLU A 66 4.10 8.09 2.28
C GLU A 66 4.09 6.76 3.04
N TYR A 67 3.83 5.67 2.31
CA TYR A 67 3.69 4.31 2.87
C TYR A 67 4.93 3.45 2.69
N ARG A 68 6.14 4.06 2.69
CA ARG A 68 7.40 3.37 2.40
C ARG A 68 7.71 2.18 3.32
N LEU A 69 7.18 2.16 4.56
CA LEU A 69 7.36 1.03 5.47
C LEU A 69 6.56 -0.21 5.02
N LYS A 70 5.48 0.00 4.28
CA LYS A 70 4.69 -1.06 3.63
C LYS A 70 5.23 -1.41 2.25
N LEU A 71 5.71 -0.41 1.49
CA LEU A 71 6.20 -0.58 0.12
C LEU A 71 7.66 -1.01 0.08
N ARG A 72 8.00 -2.16 0.69
CA ARG A 72 9.36 -2.68 0.73
C ARG A 72 9.63 -3.61 -0.44
N ALA A 73 10.92 -3.75 -0.81
CA ALA A 73 11.35 -4.68 -1.85
C ALA A 73 11.13 -6.15 -1.44
N ASP A 74 11.37 -6.46 -0.14
CA ASP A 74 11.24 -7.82 0.39
C ASP A 74 9.82 -8.40 0.31
N ASN A 75 8.79 -7.54 0.34
CA ASN A 75 7.39 -7.96 0.30
C ASN A 75 6.67 -7.58 -1.01
N ALA A 76 7.40 -7.12 -2.03
CA ALA A 76 6.80 -6.66 -3.29
C ALA A 76 5.99 -7.75 -3.98
N ASP A 77 6.48 -8.98 -3.97
CA ASP A 77 5.76 -10.12 -4.55
C ASP A 77 4.45 -10.43 -3.79
N GLN A 78 4.43 -10.31 -2.48
CA GLN A 78 3.23 -10.53 -1.67
C GLN A 78 2.13 -9.50 -1.98
N ARG A 79 2.51 -8.25 -2.29
CA ARG A 79 1.57 -7.18 -2.63
C ARG A 79 1.12 -7.20 -4.08
N LEU A 80 2.03 -7.46 -5.02
CA LEU A 80 1.79 -7.23 -6.44
C LEU A 80 1.49 -8.50 -7.24
N THR A 81 2.01 -9.68 -6.85
CA THR A 81 1.72 -10.92 -7.59
C THR A 81 0.23 -11.26 -7.63
N PRO A 82 -0.56 -11.11 -6.54
CA PRO A 82 -2.00 -11.32 -6.61
C PRO A 82 -2.72 -10.41 -7.60
N LEU A 83 -2.30 -9.15 -7.69
CA LEU A 83 -2.85 -8.18 -8.64
C LEU A 83 -2.50 -8.58 -10.07
N GLY A 84 -1.23 -8.96 -10.31
CA GLY A 84 -0.78 -9.46 -11.60
C GLY A 84 -1.47 -10.76 -12.04
N MET A 85 -1.78 -11.66 -11.10
CA MET A 85 -2.57 -12.86 -11.37
C MET A 85 -4.01 -12.49 -11.78
N GLY A 86 -4.61 -11.50 -11.10
CA GLY A 86 -5.97 -11.04 -11.37
C GLY A 86 -6.16 -10.47 -12.79
N ILE A 87 -5.11 -9.91 -13.38
CA ILE A 87 -5.12 -9.38 -14.75
C ILE A 87 -4.48 -10.32 -15.78
N GLY A 88 -4.08 -11.54 -15.37
CA GLY A 88 -3.55 -12.55 -16.27
C GLY A 88 -2.11 -12.34 -16.74
N CYS A 89 -1.32 -11.42 -16.15
CA CYS A 89 0.06 -11.18 -16.53
C CYS A 89 1.08 -12.07 -15.81
N VAL A 90 0.65 -12.96 -14.91
CA VAL A 90 1.49 -13.90 -14.18
C VAL A 90 1.29 -15.32 -14.72
N GLY A 91 2.35 -15.90 -15.30
CA GLY A 91 2.31 -17.27 -15.82
C GLY A 91 2.17 -18.34 -14.72
N ALA A 92 1.72 -19.54 -15.13
CA ALA A 92 1.36 -20.62 -14.22
C ALA A 92 2.50 -21.05 -13.27
N ASP A 93 3.75 -21.10 -13.76
CA ASP A 93 4.89 -21.49 -12.93
C ASP A 93 5.16 -20.48 -11.80
N ARG A 94 5.12 -19.19 -12.14
CA ARG A 94 5.26 -18.12 -11.18
C ARG A 94 4.12 -18.12 -10.16
N ALA A 95 2.88 -18.32 -10.62
CA ALA A 95 1.70 -18.42 -9.75
C ALA A 95 1.84 -19.59 -8.75
N ARG A 96 2.30 -20.78 -9.21
CA ARG A 96 2.55 -21.92 -8.33
C ARG A 96 3.67 -21.67 -7.33
N ALA A 97 4.77 -21.04 -7.75
CA ALA A 97 5.87 -20.68 -6.85
C ALA A 97 5.41 -19.70 -5.77
N PHE A 98 4.66 -18.70 -6.15
CA PHE A 98 4.06 -17.71 -5.24
C PHE A 98 3.10 -18.37 -4.23
N ALA A 99 2.21 -19.24 -4.69
CA ALA A 99 1.27 -19.96 -3.82
C ALA A 99 2.00 -20.80 -2.75
N ARG A 100 3.08 -21.52 -3.14
CA ARG A 100 3.92 -22.26 -2.17
C ARG A 100 4.56 -21.34 -1.14
N LYS A 101 5.11 -20.19 -1.57
CA LYS A 101 5.69 -19.19 -0.65
C LYS A 101 4.65 -18.64 0.32
N GLN A 102 3.46 -18.26 -0.17
CA GLN A 102 2.38 -17.74 0.66
C GLN A 102 1.87 -18.75 1.69
N THR A 103 1.73 -20.02 1.28
CA THR A 103 1.37 -21.09 2.21
C THR A 103 2.43 -21.23 3.31
N ALA A 104 3.73 -21.25 2.94
CA ALA A 104 4.82 -21.37 3.91
C ALA A 104 4.88 -20.17 4.87
N LEU A 105 4.71 -18.94 4.38
CA LEU A 105 4.64 -17.75 5.23
C LEU A 105 3.45 -17.80 6.20
N THR A 106 2.27 -18.21 5.71
CA THR A 106 1.07 -18.33 6.56
C THR A 106 1.25 -19.36 7.67
N LEU A 107 1.81 -20.53 7.34
CA LEU A 107 2.06 -21.58 8.34
C LEU A 107 3.16 -21.18 9.33
N GLY A 108 4.25 -20.57 8.84
CA GLY A 108 5.33 -20.09 9.68
C GLY A 108 4.86 -18.99 10.65
N ARG A 109 4.05 -18.05 10.18
CA ARG A 109 3.47 -17.00 11.02
C ARG A 109 2.58 -17.60 12.12
N ARG A 110 1.68 -18.53 11.78
CA ARG A 110 0.85 -19.24 12.76
C ARG A 110 1.67 -19.98 13.79
N LEU A 111 2.79 -20.60 13.38
CA LEU A 111 3.71 -21.23 14.30
C LEU A 111 4.31 -20.23 15.27
N LEU A 112 4.87 -19.12 14.78
CA LEU A 112 5.47 -18.06 15.59
C LEU A 112 4.45 -17.39 16.54
N GLU A 113 3.19 -17.29 16.16
CA GLU A 113 2.11 -16.78 17.00
C GLU A 113 1.67 -17.79 18.06
N ARG A 114 1.73 -19.10 17.78
CA ARG A 114 1.32 -20.18 18.68
C ARG A 114 2.33 -20.47 19.78
N VAL A 115 3.64 -20.46 19.45
CA VAL A 115 4.69 -20.72 20.44
C VAL A 115 4.88 -19.50 21.32
N GLU A 116 4.63 -19.68 22.62
CA GLU A 116 4.66 -18.58 23.58
C GLU A 116 5.23 -19.05 24.94
N ALA A 117 5.80 -18.13 25.69
CA ALA A 117 6.32 -18.43 27.03
C ALA A 117 6.00 -17.30 28.02
N SER A 118 6.07 -17.65 29.31
CA SER A 118 5.92 -16.67 30.39
C SER A 118 7.13 -15.76 30.50
N PRO A 119 7.00 -14.54 31.06
CA PRO A 119 8.13 -13.64 31.27
C PRO A 119 9.28 -14.26 32.06
N ASN A 120 8.95 -15.05 33.08
CA ASN A 120 9.97 -15.75 33.90
C ASN A 120 10.75 -16.78 33.06
N THR A 121 10.08 -17.54 32.20
CA THR A 121 10.74 -18.51 31.29
C THR A 121 11.64 -17.78 30.29
N LEU A 122 11.12 -16.71 29.69
CA LEU A 122 11.86 -15.89 28.72
C LEU A 122 13.09 -15.23 29.34
N ALA A 123 12.97 -14.67 30.54
CA ALA A 123 14.10 -14.06 31.24
C ALA A 123 15.20 -15.10 31.54
N LYS A 124 14.83 -16.33 31.94
CA LYS A 124 15.80 -17.44 32.12
C LYS A 124 16.49 -17.84 30.81
N ALA A 125 15.82 -17.68 29.69
CA ALA A 125 16.36 -17.91 28.35
C ALA A 125 17.14 -16.70 27.78
N GLY A 126 17.30 -15.63 28.56
CA GLY A 126 18.10 -14.46 28.18
C GLY A 126 17.32 -13.37 27.42
N PHE A 127 15.99 -13.48 27.29
CA PHE A 127 15.20 -12.42 26.66
C PHE A 127 14.92 -11.26 27.65
N ALA A 128 15.17 -10.05 27.20
CA ALA A 128 14.85 -8.82 27.97
C ALA A 128 13.34 -8.53 27.84
N VAL A 129 12.54 -8.97 28.78
CA VAL A 129 11.09 -8.79 28.79
C VAL A 129 10.58 -8.26 30.14
N ASN A 130 9.53 -7.46 30.10
CA ASN A 130 8.87 -6.97 31.31
C ASN A 130 8.22 -8.13 32.09
N GLN A 131 8.34 -8.11 33.45
CA GLN A 131 7.79 -9.12 34.33
C GLN A 131 6.33 -8.79 34.72
N ASP A 132 5.49 -8.57 33.73
CA ASP A 132 4.07 -8.16 33.87
C ASP A 132 3.08 -9.32 33.87
N GLY A 133 3.60 -10.56 33.88
CA GLY A 133 2.77 -11.78 33.82
C GLY A 133 2.21 -12.13 32.45
N ALA A 134 2.31 -11.24 31.45
CA ALA A 134 1.78 -11.48 30.13
C ALA A 134 2.67 -12.44 29.31
N ARG A 135 2.11 -13.53 28.81
CA ARG A 135 2.82 -14.44 27.89
C ARG A 135 3.12 -13.72 26.58
N ARG A 136 4.24 -14.06 25.98
CA ARG A 136 4.68 -13.48 24.69
C ARG A 136 4.98 -14.58 23.70
N SER A 137 4.42 -14.43 22.50
CA SER A 137 4.70 -15.34 21.40
C SER A 137 6.06 -15.03 20.76
N ALA A 138 6.62 -16.01 20.06
CA ALA A 138 7.82 -15.80 19.26
C ALA A 138 7.64 -14.65 18.24
N TRP A 139 6.47 -14.52 17.64
CA TRP A 139 6.12 -13.40 16.77
C TRP A 139 6.30 -12.04 17.47
N THR A 140 5.77 -11.91 18.68
CA THR A 140 5.90 -10.68 19.47
C THR A 140 7.37 -10.40 19.83
N LEU A 141 8.12 -11.43 20.21
CA LEU A 141 9.53 -11.27 20.58
C LEU A 141 10.40 -10.84 19.41
N LEU A 142 10.14 -11.31 18.18
CA LEU A 142 10.85 -10.87 16.98
C LEU A 142 10.66 -9.37 16.68
N SER A 143 9.66 -8.71 17.27
CA SER A 143 9.52 -7.25 17.18
C SER A 143 10.37 -6.47 18.19
N TYR A 144 11.06 -7.17 19.12
CA TYR A 144 11.86 -6.54 20.16
C TYR A 144 13.29 -6.28 19.66
N PRO A 145 13.89 -5.14 20.01
CA PRO A 145 15.28 -4.86 19.66
C PRO A 145 16.23 -5.95 20.17
N GLY A 146 17.14 -6.40 19.30
CA GLY A 146 18.16 -7.39 19.65
C GLY A 146 17.69 -8.85 19.68
N VAL A 147 16.40 -9.13 19.45
CA VAL A 147 15.91 -10.50 19.28
C VAL A 147 16.06 -10.90 17.81
N THR A 148 16.75 -12.03 17.57
CA THR A 148 17.02 -12.53 16.22
C THR A 148 16.29 -13.86 15.97
N ALA A 149 16.19 -14.25 14.70
CA ALA A 149 15.63 -15.53 14.29
C ALA A 149 16.36 -16.73 14.98
N GLU A 150 17.69 -16.63 15.13
CA GLU A 150 18.51 -17.68 15.76
C GLU A 150 18.19 -17.82 17.24
N THR A 151 18.01 -16.69 17.96
CA THR A 151 17.66 -16.75 19.40
C THR A 151 16.27 -17.34 19.61
N ILE A 152 15.32 -17.07 18.70
CA ILE A 152 13.99 -17.69 18.73
C ILE A 152 14.07 -19.18 18.43
N ALA A 153 14.79 -19.59 17.39
CA ALA A 153 14.95 -20.97 16.98
C ALA A 153 15.68 -21.81 18.06
N ALA A 154 16.66 -21.22 18.76
CA ALA A 154 17.32 -21.88 19.89
C ALA A 154 16.39 -22.15 21.08
N HIS A 155 15.38 -21.29 21.29
CA HIS A 155 14.42 -21.46 22.38
C HIS A 155 13.22 -22.36 22.00
N TRP A 156 12.78 -22.30 20.72
CA TRP A 156 11.72 -23.13 20.15
C TRP A 156 12.24 -23.92 18.96
N PRO A 157 12.69 -25.18 19.17
CA PRO A 157 13.29 -25.99 18.10
C PRO A 157 12.39 -26.16 16.86
N GLU A 158 11.07 -26.19 17.05
CA GLU A 158 10.13 -26.27 15.93
C GLU A 158 10.19 -25.06 14.97
N VAL A 159 10.69 -23.92 15.43
CA VAL A 159 10.92 -22.75 14.57
C VAL A 159 12.15 -22.97 13.68
N ALA A 160 13.15 -23.74 14.13
CA ALA A 160 14.31 -24.09 13.33
C ALA A 160 13.99 -24.96 12.10
N GLU A 161 12.81 -25.62 12.08
CA GLU A 161 12.33 -26.40 10.94
C GLU A 161 11.81 -25.54 9.79
N LEU A 162 11.56 -24.24 10.04
CA LEU A 162 11.17 -23.31 8.97
C LEU A 162 12.33 -23.10 8.00
N ARG A 163 12.02 -23.04 6.71
CA ARG A 163 13.02 -22.69 5.69
C ARG A 163 13.61 -21.30 6.00
N PRO A 164 14.94 -21.11 5.89
CA PRO A 164 15.61 -19.86 6.24
C PRO A 164 14.97 -18.64 5.60
N GLU A 165 14.68 -18.69 4.30
CA GLU A 165 14.10 -17.56 3.56
C GLU A 165 12.66 -17.20 4.04
N ILE A 166 11.95 -18.14 4.63
CA ILE A 166 10.62 -17.89 5.23
C ILE A 166 10.78 -17.26 6.61
N LEU A 167 11.70 -17.78 7.41
CA LEU A 167 11.96 -17.24 8.75
C LEU A 167 12.52 -15.81 8.66
N ASP A 168 13.43 -15.54 7.72
CA ASP A 168 13.95 -14.20 7.45
C ASP A 168 12.84 -13.23 7.10
N GLN A 169 11.96 -13.61 6.17
CA GLN A 169 10.83 -12.77 5.77
C GLN A 169 9.89 -12.49 6.95
N LEU A 170 9.57 -13.50 7.76
CA LEU A 170 8.71 -13.35 8.93
C LEU A 170 9.36 -12.51 10.02
N THR A 171 10.68 -12.59 10.18
CA THR A 171 11.46 -11.73 11.11
C THR A 171 11.36 -10.26 10.71
N ILE A 172 11.54 -9.96 9.42
CA ILE A 172 11.36 -8.61 8.88
C ILE A 172 9.93 -8.12 9.13
N GLU A 173 8.91 -8.93 8.81
CA GLU A 173 7.51 -8.57 9.00
C GLU A 173 7.15 -8.33 10.47
N ALA A 174 7.65 -9.16 11.39
CA ALA A 174 7.45 -8.97 12.81
C ALA A 174 8.04 -7.63 13.30
N GLY A 175 9.25 -7.30 12.86
CA GLY A 175 9.91 -6.04 13.19
C GLY A 175 9.13 -4.80 12.74
N TYR A 176 8.42 -4.88 11.61
CA TYR A 176 7.59 -3.78 11.11
C TYR A 176 6.14 -3.81 11.61
N SER A 177 5.69 -4.86 12.28
CA SER A 177 4.28 -5.12 12.56
C SER A 177 3.55 -3.97 13.28
N GLN A 178 4.18 -3.36 14.29
CA GLN A 178 3.58 -2.25 15.05
C GLN A 178 3.42 -0.98 14.21
N TYR A 179 4.39 -0.69 13.35
CA TYR A 179 4.34 0.47 12.44
C TYR A 179 3.28 0.26 11.35
N LEU A 180 3.18 -0.97 10.84
CA LEU A 180 2.24 -1.30 9.79
C LEU A 180 0.78 -1.21 10.23
N MET A 181 0.46 -1.50 11.50
CA MET A 181 -0.90 -1.32 12.02
C MET A 181 -1.38 0.13 11.92
N ARG A 182 -0.52 1.10 12.20
CA ARG A 182 -0.84 2.54 12.05
C ARG A 182 -0.97 2.90 10.57
N GLN A 183 0.00 2.51 9.75
CA GLN A 183 -0.05 2.77 8.32
C GLN A 183 -1.28 2.16 7.63
N ASP A 184 -1.73 0.99 8.04
CA ASP A 184 -2.95 0.38 7.48
C ASP A 184 -4.22 1.19 7.80
N ALA A 185 -4.27 1.86 8.95
CA ALA A 185 -5.36 2.79 9.25
C ALA A 185 -5.31 4.03 8.33
N ASP A 186 -4.12 4.60 8.11
CA ASP A 186 -3.91 5.74 7.23
C ASP A 186 -4.24 5.37 5.76
N ILE A 187 -3.83 4.18 5.31
CA ILE A 187 -4.14 3.68 3.96
C ILE A 187 -5.65 3.48 3.78
N ARG A 188 -6.35 2.98 4.79
CA ARG A 188 -7.82 2.86 4.71
C ARG A 188 -8.50 4.23 4.61
N ALA A 189 -7.99 5.24 5.33
CA ALA A 189 -8.47 6.61 5.20
C ALA A 189 -8.18 7.17 3.80
N PHE A 190 -6.95 7.04 3.33
CA PHE A 190 -6.53 7.43 1.99
C PHE A 190 -7.44 6.83 0.91
N ARG A 191 -7.67 5.50 0.94
CA ARG A 191 -8.51 4.82 -0.07
C ARG A 191 -9.98 5.24 -0.01
N ARG A 192 -10.49 5.63 1.16
CA ARG A 192 -11.83 6.22 1.26
C ARG A 192 -11.89 7.57 0.55
N ASP A 193 -10.88 8.41 0.73
CA ASP A 193 -10.81 9.73 0.10
C ASP A 193 -10.57 9.62 -1.41
N GLU A 194 -9.71 8.68 -1.84
CA GLU A 194 -9.53 8.33 -3.25
C GLU A 194 -10.79 7.75 -3.90
N GLY A 195 -11.62 7.06 -3.14
CA GLY A 195 -12.91 6.56 -3.62
C GLY A 195 -13.97 7.65 -3.85
N LEU A 196 -13.73 8.88 -3.40
CA LEU A 196 -14.63 10.02 -3.60
C LEU A 196 -14.31 10.72 -4.91
N THR A 197 -15.01 10.36 -5.97
CA THR A 197 -14.82 10.94 -7.30
C THR A 197 -15.31 12.39 -7.35
N LEU A 198 -14.58 13.23 -8.07
CA LEU A 198 -15.00 14.58 -8.41
C LEU A 198 -15.54 14.57 -9.84
N PRO A 199 -16.75 15.10 -10.08
CA PRO A 199 -17.30 15.17 -11.44
C PRO A 199 -16.38 15.95 -12.39
N GLY A 200 -16.10 15.41 -13.56
CA GLY A 200 -15.20 16.05 -14.54
C GLY A 200 -15.69 17.41 -15.04
N ASP A 201 -17.00 17.64 -14.95
CA ASP A 201 -17.69 18.89 -15.28
C ASP A 201 -17.90 19.80 -14.08
N LEU A 202 -17.22 19.55 -12.94
CA LEU A 202 -17.37 20.37 -11.74
C LEU A 202 -16.94 21.82 -12.00
N ASP A 203 -17.87 22.74 -11.75
CA ASP A 203 -17.59 24.17 -11.78
C ASP A 203 -17.02 24.62 -10.44
N TYR A 204 -15.69 24.83 -10.42
CA TYR A 204 -14.98 25.28 -9.22
C TYR A 204 -15.29 26.74 -8.84
N ASP A 205 -15.83 27.55 -9.75
CA ASP A 205 -16.28 28.92 -9.47
C ASP A 205 -17.56 28.92 -8.63
N ALA A 206 -18.41 27.94 -8.81
CA ALA A 206 -19.62 27.76 -8.03
C ALA A 206 -19.35 27.23 -6.60
N VAL A 207 -18.11 26.79 -6.30
CA VAL A 207 -17.75 26.32 -4.96
C VAL A 207 -17.42 27.50 -4.05
N SER A 208 -18.41 27.95 -3.27
CA SER A 208 -18.21 29.04 -2.31
C SER A 208 -17.30 28.62 -1.15
N GLY A 209 -16.42 29.56 -0.71
CA GLY A 209 -15.51 29.33 0.42
C GLY A 209 -14.10 28.82 0.04
N LEU A 210 -13.84 28.52 -1.24
CA LEU A 210 -12.48 28.29 -1.71
C LEU A 210 -11.72 29.60 -1.89
N SER A 211 -10.44 29.64 -1.47
CA SER A 211 -9.56 30.76 -1.84
C SER A 211 -9.33 30.81 -3.35
N ASN A 212 -9.01 32.00 -3.88
CA ASN A 212 -8.73 32.14 -5.31
C ASN A 212 -7.56 31.25 -5.76
N GLU A 213 -6.52 31.13 -4.95
CA GLU A 213 -5.36 30.28 -5.25
C GLU A 213 -5.76 28.80 -5.36
N VAL A 214 -6.51 28.27 -4.40
CA VAL A 214 -6.96 26.87 -4.42
C VAL A 214 -7.90 26.63 -5.60
N ARG A 215 -8.79 27.56 -5.88
CA ARG A 215 -9.72 27.47 -7.02
C ARG A 215 -8.98 27.37 -8.35
N GLU A 216 -8.00 28.24 -8.59
CA GLU A 216 -7.21 28.20 -9.83
C GLU A 216 -6.41 26.91 -9.97
N LYS A 217 -5.82 26.40 -8.88
CA LYS A 217 -5.12 25.12 -8.90
C LYS A 217 -6.05 23.95 -9.23
N LEU A 218 -7.24 23.91 -8.64
CA LEU A 218 -8.25 22.87 -8.93
C LEU A 218 -8.74 22.95 -10.38
N LYS A 219 -8.95 24.16 -10.93
CA LYS A 219 -9.29 24.36 -12.33
C LYS A 219 -8.23 23.86 -13.28
N GLN A 220 -6.96 24.13 -12.96
CA GLN A 220 -5.83 23.74 -13.80
C GLN A 220 -5.58 22.23 -13.75
N ALA A 221 -5.60 21.63 -12.55
CA ALA A 221 -5.28 20.22 -12.36
C ALA A 221 -6.46 19.29 -12.65
N ARG A 222 -7.71 19.77 -12.51
CA ARG A 222 -8.95 18.98 -12.65
C ARG A 222 -8.86 17.59 -12.03
N PRO A 223 -8.57 17.49 -10.71
CA PRO A 223 -8.37 16.22 -10.05
C PRO A 223 -9.62 15.34 -10.15
N ALA A 224 -9.43 14.06 -10.48
CA ALA A 224 -10.53 13.12 -10.63
C ALA A 224 -11.13 12.66 -9.29
N THR A 225 -10.38 12.82 -8.19
CA THR A 225 -10.81 12.37 -6.86
C THR A 225 -10.49 13.42 -5.79
N LEU A 226 -11.16 13.31 -4.64
CA LEU A 226 -10.87 14.17 -3.49
C LEU A 226 -9.43 13.96 -2.99
N GLY A 227 -8.95 12.72 -3.00
CA GLY A 227 -7.56 12.40 -2.63
C GLY A 227 -6.55 13.03 -3.59
N ALA A 228 -6.80 13.01 -4.91
CA ALA A 228 -5.98 13.71 -5.89
C ALA A 228 -5.97 15.23 -5.63
N ALA A 229 -7.12 15.81 -5.29
CA ALA A 229 -7.21 17.22 -4.90
C ALA A 229 -6.38 17.54 -3.64
N ALA A 230 -6.36 16.63 -2.66
CA ALA A 230 -5.61 16.78 -1.41
C ALA A 230 -4.09 16.87 -1.62
N ARG A 231 -3.58 16.27 -2.69
CA ARG A 231 -2.14 16.27 -3.01
C ARG A 231 -1.67 17.50 -3.78
N LEU A 232 -2.59 18.35 -4.23
CA LEU A 232 -2.21 19.59 -4.91
C LEU A 232 -1.58 20.59 -3.92
N PRO A 233 -0.42 21.17 -4.24
CA PRO A 233 0.26 22.13 -3.37
C PRO A 233 -0.65 23.30 -2.99
N GLY A 234 -0.83 23.57 -1.70
CA GLY A 234 -1.65 24.68 -1.18
C GLY A 234 -3.14 24.37 -1.02
N VAL A 235 -3.60 23.17 -1.38
CA VAL A 235 -4.96 22.72 -1.02
C VAL A 235 -4.95 22.30 0.45
N THR A 236 -5.82 22.94 1.24
CA THR A 236 -5.90 22.73 2.69
C THR A 236 -7.02 21.73 3.05
N PRO A 237 -6.97 21.09 4.23
CA PRO A 237 -8.07 20.24 4.70
C PRO A 237 -9.42 20.96 4.74
N ALA A 238 -9.44 22.26 5.06
CA ALA A 238 -10.66 23.07 5.02
C ALA A 238 -11.24 23.17 3.60
N ALA A 239 -10.38 23.38 2.59
CA ALA A 239 -10.79 23.43 1.19
C ALA A 239 -11.36 22.08 0.72
N LEU A 240 -10.78 20.95 1.15
CA LEU A 240 -11.29 19.61 0.85
C LEU A 240 -12.67 19.37 1.48
N THR A 241 -12.88 19.81 2.71
CA THR A 241 -14.19 19.72 3.38
C THR A 241 -15.26 20.51 2.61
N ILE A 242 -14.93 21.72 2.16
CA ILE A 242 -15.82 22.56 1.35
C ILE A 242 -16.15 21.89 0.02
N LEU A 243 -15.12 21.36 -0.66
CA LEU A 243 -15.28 20.65 -1.93
C LEU A 243 -16.17 19.42 -1.79
N LEU A 244 -15.92 18.60 -0.78
CA LEU A 244 -16.72 17.41 -0.47
C LEU A 244 -18.19 17.77 -0.18
N ALA A 245 -18.43 18.81 0.62
CA ALA A 245 -19.77 19.26 0.95
C ALA A 245 -20.52 19.80 -0.31
N HIS A 246 -19.80 20.42 -1.24
CA HIS A 246 -20.37 20.89 -2.51
C HIS A 246 -20.76 19.72 -3.40
N VAL A 247 -19.87 18.75 -3.60
CA VAL A 247 -20.14 17.56 -4.42
C VAL A 247 -21.32 16.77 -3.89
N LYS A 248 -21.36 16.48 -2.58
CA LYS A 248 -22.48 15.77 -1.95
C LYS A 248 -23.83 16.48 -2.13
N ARG A 249 -23.85 17.82 -2.04
CA ARG A 249 -25.08 18.61 -2.28
C ARG A 249 -25.52 18.56 -3.75
N ARG A 250 -24.58 18.56 -4.68
CA ARG A 250 -24.87 18.40 -6.11
C ARG A 250 -25.49 17.03 -6.38
N ASP A 251 -24.87 15.96 -5.89
CA ASP A 251 -25.33 14.59 -6.10
C ASP A 251 -26.75 14.37 -5.51
N ALA A 252 -27.00 14.92 -4.33
CA ALA A 252 -28.33 14.89 -3.72
C ALA A 252 -29.40 15.62 -4.55
N ARG A 253 -29.02 16.70 -5.25
CA ARG A 253 -29.96 17.44 -6.13
C ARG A 253 -30.22 16.71 -7.46
N LEU A 254 -29.25 15.93 -7.95
CA LEU A 254 -29.40 15.14 -9.18
C LEU A 254 -30.19 13.84 -8.96
N SER A 255 -30.31 13.41 -7.68
CA SER A 255 -31.02 12.20 -7.28
C SER A 255 -32.45 12.46 -6.78
N ALA A 256 -32.87 13.73 -6.66
CA ALA A 256 -34.21 14.18 -6.24
C ALA A 256 -35.05 14.63 -7.43
#